data_0d9396a94894366746e47ab1cc312480
#
_entry.id   0d9396a94894366746e47ab1cc312480
#
_cell.length_a   1.000
_cell.length_b   1.000
_cell.length_c   1.000
_cell.angle_alpha   90.00
_cell.angle_beta   90.00
_cell.angle_gamma   90.00
#
_symmetry.space_group_name_H-M   'P 1'
#
loop_
_entity.id
_entity.type
_entity.pdbx_description
1 polymer ?
#
loop_
_entity_poly.entity_id
_entity_poly.type
_entity_poly.pdbx_seq_one_letter_code
_entity_poly.pdbx_strand_id
1 'polypeptide(L)'
;MTLPIARDLSRNGIRVMTIAPGLFDTPLLGNLPEPARISLGQQVPFPPRLGRPDEYAALAKHIIENEMLNGEVIRLDGGIRMQPR
;
A
#
# COMPACT_ATOMS: atom_id res chain seq x y z
N MET A 1 -9.90 6.15 -10.18
CA MET A 1 -11.33 5.89 -9.91
C MET A 1 -11.75 6.16 -8.48
N THR A 2 -10.78 6.24 -7.57
CA THR A 2 -11.11 6.42 -6.14
C THR A 2 -11.88 7.71 -5.87
N LEU A 3 -11.38 8.85 -6.36
CA LEU A 3 -12.01 10.13 -6.06
C LEU A 3 -13.43 10.25 -6.64
N PRO A 4 -13.70 9.91 -7.91
CA PRO A 4 -15.06 9.98 -8.43
C PRO A 4 -16.04 9.09 -7.64
N ILE A 5 -15.63 7.89 -7.26
CA ILE A 5 -16.48 6.99 -6.48
C ILE A 5 -16.72 7.57 -5.09
N ALA A 6 -15.67 8.11 -4.46
CA ALA A 6 -15.79 8.74 -3.14
C ALA A 6 -16.77 9.90 -3.16
N ARG A 7 -16.71 10.73 -4.18
CA ARG A 7 -17.62 11.87 -4.31
C ARG A 7 -19.06 11.41 -4.56
N ASP A 8 -19.23 10.36 -5.34
CA ASP A 8 -20.53 9.80 -5.65
C ASP A 8 -21.21 9.23 -4.41
N LEU A 9 -20.45 8.52 -3.59
CA LEU A 9 -20.99 7.85 -2.40
C LEU A 9 -21.00 8.73 -1.15
N SER A 10 -20.44 9.93 -1.22
CA SER A 10 -20.38 10.82 -0.05
C SER A 10 -21.77 11.16 0.48
N ARG A 11 -22.75 11.30 -0.40
CA ARG A 11 -24.12 11.58 0.00
C ARG A 11 -24.76 10.46 0.81
N ASN A 12 -24.18 9.26 0.73
CA ASN A 12 -24.62 8.10 1.49
C ASN A 12 -23.82 7.90 2.78
N GLY A 13 -22.93 8.84 3.11
CA GLY A 13 -22.07 8.72 4.30
C GLY A 13 -21.01 7.65 4.16
N ILE A 14 -20.57 7.36 2.95
CA ILE A 14 -19.55 6.32 2.68
C ILE A 14 -18.26 6.97 2.24
N ARG A 15 -17.16 6.60 2.88
CA ARG A 15 -15.81 6.99 2.48
C ARG A 15 -15.21 5.91 1.59
N VAL A 16 -14.40 6.32 0.64
CA VAL A 16 -13.72 5.41 -0.28
C VAL A 16 -12.24 5.79 -0.31
N MET A 17 -11.40 4.85 0.08
CA MET A 17 -9.95 5.01 0.09
C MET A 17 -9.31 3.83 -0.63
N THR A 18 -8.16 4.07 -1.22
CA THR A 18 -7.39 3.04 -1.88
C THR A 18 -5.97 3.01 -1.31
N ILE A 19 -5.48 1.82 -1.01
CA ILE A 19 -4.08 1.61 -0.65
C ILE A 19 -3.38 1.00 -1.87
N ALA A 20 -2.29 1.64 -2.30
CA ALA A 20 -1.45 1.11 -3.37
C ALA A 20 -0.18 0.55 -2.74
N PRO A 21 -0.14 -0.76 -2.42
CA PRO A 21 1.03 -1.33 -1.75
C PRO A 21 2.18 -1.55 -2.72
N GLY A 22 3.39 -1.53 -2.17
CA GLY A 22 4.58 -1.93 -2.91
C GLY A 22 4.88 -3.41 -2.70
N LEU A 23 6.15 -3.71 -2.43
CA LEU A 23 6.59 -5.08 -2.24
C LEU A 23 6.47 -5.45 -0.75
N PHE A 24 5.59 -6.39 -0.46
CA PHE A 24 5.36 -6.87 0.91
C PHE A 24 5.74 -8.34 1.03
N ASP A 25 6.20 -8.71 2.22
CA ASP A 25 6.58 -10.08 2.53
C ASP A 25 5.31 -10.89 2.80
N THR A 26 4.70 -11.36 1.73
CA THR A 26 3.47 -12.17 1.76
C THR A 26 3.80 -13.63 1.47
N PRO A 27 2.87 -14.56 1.70
CA PRO A 27 3.12 -15.97 1.35
C PRO A 27 3.53 -16.17 -0.10
N LEU A 28 3.03 -15.35 -1.03
CA LEU A 28 3.41 -15.44 -2.43
C LEU A 28 4.91 -15.16 -2.61
N LEU A 29 5.41 -14.09 -2.01
CA LEU A 29 6.85 -13.75 -2.07
C LEU A 29 7.67 -14.65 -1.15
N GLY A 30 7.07 -15.17 -0.08
CA GLY A 30 7.75 -16.07 0.84
C GLY A 30 8.18 -17.38 0.21
N ASN A 31 7.61 -17.73 -0.95
CA ASN A 31 8.01 -18.92 -1.68
C ASN A 31 9.27 -18.72 -2.53
N LEU A 32 9.75 -17.49 -2.64
CA LEU A 32 10.97 -17.21 -3.38
C LEU A 32 12.21 -17.60 -2.54
N PRO A 33 13.31 -17.98 -3.20
CA PRO A 33 14.56 -18.18 -2.48
C PRO A 33 14.96 -16.91 -1.73
N GLU A 34 15.64 -17.08 -0.60
CA GLU A 34 16.01 -15.92 0.22
C GLU A 34 16.83 -14.87 -0.53
N PRO A 35 17.84 -15.24 -1.36
CA PRO A 35 18.57 -14.21 -2.11
C PRO A 35 17.66 -13.37 -3.01
N ALA A 36 16.63 -13.98 -3.60
CA ALA A 36 15.69 -13.22 -4.44
C ALA A 36 14.85 -12.26 -3.60
N ARG A 37 14.41 -12.69 -2.43
CA ARG A 37 13.64 -11.83 -1.52
C ARG A 37 14.46 -10.65 -1.05
N ILE A 38 15.72 -10.88 -0.69
CA ILE A 38 16.63 -9.82 -0.26
C ILE A 38 16.86 -8.82 -1.40
N SER A 39 17.06 -9.33 -2.62
CA SER A 39 17.25 -8.47 -3.79
C SER A 39 16.04 -7.58 -4.04
N LEU A 40 14.83 -8.12 -3.92
CA LEU A 40 13.61 -7.32 -4.08
C LEU A 40 13.51 -6.24 -3.01
N GLY A 41 13.84 -6.57 -1.77
CA GLY A 41 13.80 -5.60 -0.69
C GLY A 41 14.79 -4.45 -0.89
N GLN A 42 15.94 -4.73 -1.50
CA GLN A 42 16.94 -3.72 -1.77
C GLN A 42 16.52 -2.72 -2.84
N GLN A 43 15.49 -3.05 -3.63
CA GLN A 43 14.94 -2.10 -4.61
C GLN A 43 14.07 -1.03 -3.97
N VAL A 44 13.69 -1.21 -2.72
CA VAL A 44 12.88 -0.23 -2.00
C VAL A 44 13.80 0.87 -1.48
N PRO A 45 13.54 2.15 -1.82
CA PRO A 45 14.43 3.24 -1.40
C PRO A 45 14.60 3.34 0.11
N PHE A 46 13.50 3.34 0.88
CA PHE A 46 13.61 3.41 2.33
C PHE A 46 12.28 3.04 3.00
N PRO A 47 12.26 2.13 3.94
CA PRO A 47 13.38 1.29 4.37
C PRO A 47 13.75 0.26 3.30
N PRO A 48 15.02 -0.12 3.18
CA PRO A 48 15.46 -1.01 2.09
C PRO A 48 15.13 -2.48 2.39
N ARG A 49 13.87 -2.78 2.49
CA ARG A 49 13.37 -4.12 2.81
C ARG A 49 11.94 -4.26 2.29
N LEU A 50 11.46 -5.49 2.26
CA LEU A 50 10.04 -5.73 1.98
C LEU A 50 9.17 -5.20 3.12
N GLY A 51 7.99 -4.70 2.79
CA GLY A 51 7.03 -4.32 3.80
C GLY A 51 6.50 -5.53 4.55
N ARG A 52 6.13 -5.33 5.81
CA ARG A 52 5.52 -6.40 6.61
C ARG A 52 4.00 -6.31 6.53
N PRO A 53 3.29 -7.45 6.53
CA PRO A 53 1.83 -7.42 6.51
C PRO A 53 1.21 -6.58 7.62
N ASP A 54 1.82 -6.54 8.80
CA ASP A 54 1.31 -5.72 9.90
C ASP A 54 1.42 -4.23 9.61
N GLU A 55 2.36 -3.82 8.77
CA GLU A 55 2.46 -2.41 8.35
C GLU A 55 1.29 -2.02 7.44
N TYR A 56 0.87 -2.92 6.56
CA TYR A 56 -0.31 -2.69 5.75
C TYR A 56 -1.55 -2.61 6.62
N ALA A 57 -1.67 -3.53 7.57
CA ALA A 57 -2.82 -3.56 8.48
C ALA A 57 -2.89 -2.29 9.32
N ALA A 58 -1.74 -1.76 9.75
CA ALA A 58 -1.68 -0.53 10.52
C ALA A 58 -2.22 0.66 9.74
N LEU A 59 -1.87 0.75 8.45
CA LEU A 59 -2.40 1.81 7.60
C LEU A 59 -3.91 1.65 7.40
N ALA A 60 -4.37 0.43 7.12
CA ALA A 60 -5.80 0.18 6.93
C ALA A 60 -6.59 0.57 8.18
N LYS A 61 -6.07 0.22 9.36
CA LYS A 61 -6.72 0.59 10.62
C LYS A 61 -6.78 2.12 10.76
N HIS A 62 -5.68 2.81 10.45
CA HIS A 62 -5.64 4.26 10.53
C HIS A 62 -6.67 4.90 9.60
N ILE A 63 -6.80 4.38 8.40
CA ILE A 63 -7.78 4.89 7.43
C ILE A 63 -9.20 4.75 7.98
N ILE A 64 -9.50 3.61 8.60
CA ILE A 64 -10.82 3.38 9.17
C ILE A 64 -11.10 4.37 10.31
N GLU A 65 -10.11 4.66 11.12
CA GLU A 65 -10.26 5.51 12.31
C GLU A 65 -10.18 7.00 12.00
N ASN A 66 -9.62 7.38 10.88
CA ASN A 66 -9.45 8.78 10.52
C ASN A 66 -10.53 9.21 9.53
N GLU A 67 -11.58 9.82 10.05
CA GLU A 67 -12.78 10.12 9.28
C GLU A 67 -12.60 11.14 8.16
N MET A 68 -11.52 11.94 8.22
CA MET A 68 -11.27 12.94 7.18
C MET A 68 -10.60 12.36 5.93
N LEU A 69 -10.09 11.12 6.02
CA LEU A 69 -9.50 10.47 4.86
C LEU A 69 -10.60 9.98 3.93
N ASN A 70 -10.64 10.54 2.72
CA ASN A 70 -11.65 10.17 1.73
C ASN A 70 -11.18 10.56 0.33
N GLY A 71 -11.39 9.69 -0.62
CA GLY A 71 -11.13 9.97 -2.03
C GLY A 71 -9.67 9.94 -2.42
N GLU A 72 -8.80 9.41 -1.58
CA GLU A 72 -7.36 9.41 -1.82
C GLU A 72 -6.81 8.02 -2.09
N VAL A 73 -5.68 8.00 -2.78
CA VAL A 73 -4.87 6.81 -2.97
C VAL A 73 -3.60 7.03 -2.16
N ILE A 74 -3.34 6.14 -1.20
CA ILE A 74 -2.13 6.22 -0.39
C ILE A 74 -1.18 5.11 -0.82
N ARG A 75 0.01 5.49 -1.27
CA ARG A 75 1.04 4.52 -1.62
C ARG A 75 1.76 4.11 -0.36
N LEU A 76 1.90 2.80 -0.18
CA LEU A 76 2.60 2.22 0.97
C LEU A 76 3.69 1.31 0.41
N ASP A 77 4.79 1.90 -0.02
CA ASP A 77 5.76 1.20 -0.86
C ASP A 77 7.21 1.61 -0.60
N GLY A 78 7.49 2.34 0.48
CA GLY A 78 8.85 2.77 0.77
C GLY A 78 9.45 3.69 -0.29
N GLY A 79 8.62 4.30 -1.11
CA GLY A 79 9.08 5.20 -2.17
C GLY A 79 9.46 4.52 -3.47
N ILE A 80 9.20 3.20 -3.58
CA ILE A 80 9.55 2.49 -4.81
C ILE A 80 8.72 3.00 -5.99
N ARG A 81 9.35 3.07 -7.14
CA ARG A 81 8.68 3.40 -8.41
C ARG A 81 9.20 2.44 -9.47
N MET A 82 8.30 2.03 -10.37
CA MET A 82 8.72 1.17 -11.46
C MET A 82 9.63 1.95 -12.39
N GLN A 83 10.69 1.29 -12.84
CA GLN A 83 11.60 1.90 -13.80
C GLN A 83 10.89 2.05 -15.14
N PRO A 84 10.99 3.21 -15.79
CA PRO A 84 10.48 3.35 -17.16
C PRO A 84 11.34 2.53 -18.10
N ARG A 85 10.75 2.11 -19.18
CA ARG A 85 11.42 1.29 -20.17
C ARG A 85 11.74 2.06 -21.41
#